data_a5792dace2d45e10eceb7e77a2f0ba8d
#
_entry.id   a5792dace2d45e10eceb7e77a2f0ba8d
#
_cell.length_a   1.000
_cell.length_b   1.000
_cell.length_c   1.000
_cell.angle_alpha   90.00
_cell.angle_beta   90.00
_cell.angle_gamma   90.00
#
_symmetry.space_group_name_H-M   'P 1'
#
loop_
_entity.id
_entity.type
_entity.pdbx_description
1 polymer ?
#
loop_
_entity_poly.entity_id
_entity_poly.type
_entity_poly.pdbx_seq_one_letter_code
_entity_poly.pdbx_strand_id
1 'polypeptide(L)'
;LKRGTSVYLVDRVIPMLPRELSNGICSLNEGCDRLALSCIMTINKKGEVIDHKIAETVIKTNRRMTYTNVKKILADKDAAVIEEYKELVPMFEKMAELAAILRKKRMKRGSIDFDFPETKVVLDEAGRPIDIKPYDRNVATKLIEDFMLIANETVAEDYFWQEIPFVYRTHDKPDSEKIAKLSTFINNFGYTLHIGADEVH
;
A
#
# COMPACT_ATOMS: atom_id res chain seq x y z
N LEU A 1 13.17 23.87 1.43
CA LEU A 1 12.47 22.92 2.31
C LEU A 1 13.16 22.89 3.69
N LYS A 2 12.41 23.15 4.76
CA LYS A 2 12.95 23.10 6.14
C LYS A 2 12.82 21.71 6.78
N ARG A 3 12.07 20.79 6.15
CA ARG A 3 11.82 19.42 6.63
C ARG A 3 12.09 18.42 5.51
N GLY A 4 12.61 17.25 5.87
CA GLY A 4 12.83 16.12 4.97
C GLY A 4 11.65 15.17 4.85
N THR A 5 10.57 15.36 5.65
CA THR A 5 9.36 14.54 5.65
C THR A 5 8.16 15.31 6.20
N SER A 6 6.96 14.83 5.92
CA SER A 6 5.75 15.26 6.63
C SER A 6 5.72 14.68 8.03
N VAL A 7 5.19 15.42 9.00
CA VAL A 7 5.07 14.99 10.41
C VAL A 7 3.59 14.78 10.73
N TYR A 8 3.24 13.57 11.14
CA TYR A 8 1.88 13.18 11.47
C TYR A 8 1.70 13.24 12.98
N LEU A 9 0.96 14.24 13.45
CA LEU A 9 0.54 14.38 14.83
C LEU A 9 -0.85 13.76 15.01
N VAL A 10 -1.29 13.62 16.25
CA VAL A 10 -2.58 12.99 16.56
C VAL A 10 -3.76 13.79 15.96
N ASP A 11 -3.68 15.12 15.97
CA ASP A 11 -4.72 16.06 15.56
C ASP A 11 -4.51 16.67 14.17
N ARG A 12 -3.28 16.62 13.64
CA ARG A 12 -2.94 17.31 12.38
C ARG A 12 -1.70 16.73 11.70
N VAL A 13 -1.57 17.08 10.42
CA VAL A 13 -0.36 16.81 9.64
C VAL A 13 0.37 18.12 9.37
N ILE A 14 1.68 18.14 9.65
CA ILE A 14 2.57 19.22 9.26
C ILE A 14 3.24 18.78 7.94
N PRO A 15 2.84 19.33 6.78
CA PRO A 15 3.33 18.86 5.51
C PRO A 15 4.78 19.26 5.27
N MET A 16 5.53 18.41 4.56
CA MET A 16 6.88 18.73 4.08
C MET A 16 6.85 19.83 3.02
N LEU A 17 5.92 19.74 2.09
CA LEU A 17 5.70 20.71 1.03
C LEU A 17 4.70 21.80 1.48
N PRO A 18 4.76 23.02 0.92
CA PRO A 18 3.69 24.01 1.06
C PRO A 18 2.33 23.42 0.68
N ARG A 19 1.26 23.89 1.31
CA ARG A 19 -0.10 23.36 1.09
C ARG A 19 -0.58 23.55 -0.35
N GLU A 20 -0.16 24.61 -1.00
CA GLU A 20 -0.47 24.89 -2.41
C GLU A 20 0.07 23.80 -3.34
N LEU A 21 1.19 23.18 -2.97
CA LEU A 21 1.73 22.04 -3.68
C LEU A 21 1.07 20.74 -3.20
N SER A 22 1.16 20.42 -1.89
CA SER A 22 0.74 19.12 -1.35
C SER A 22 -0.77 18.84 -1.47
N ASN A 23 -1.61 19.87 -1.33
CA ASN A 23 -3.07 19.77 -1.42
C ASN A 23 -3.65 20.33 -2.73
N GLY A 24 -2.83 21.12 -3.46
CA GLY A 24 -3.18 21.76 -4.73
C GLY A 24 -2.67 20.99 -5.94
N ILE A 25 -1.59 21.51 -6.57
CA ILE A 25 -1.08 21.03 -7.86
C ILE A 25 -0.64 19.55 -7.81
N CYS A 26 -0.01 19.12 -6.71
CA CYS A 26 0.48 17.73 -6.57
C CYS A 26 -0.59 16.75 -6.07
N SER A 27 -1.79 17.20 -5.75
CA SER A 27 -2.89 16.33 -5.32
C SER A 27 -3.76 15.93 -6.50
N LEU A 28 -4.07 14.64 -6.62
CA LEU A 28 -4.90 14.08 -7.68
C LEU A 28 -6.39 14.32 -7.36
N ASN A 29 -6.77 15.61 -7.30
CA ASN A 29 -8.12 16.04 -6.95
C ASN A 29 -9.15 15.61 -8.00
N GLU A 30 -10.35 15.26 -7.53
CA GLU A 30 -11.48 14.86 -8.38
C GLU A 30 -11.83 15.96 -9.39
N GLY A 31 -12.06 15.56 -10.64
CA GLY A 31 -12.49 16.43 -11.72
C GLY A 31 -11.42 17.40 -12.26
N CYS A 32 -10.20 17.34 -11.75
CA CYS A 32 -9.10 18.23 -12.17
C CYS A 32 -8.05 17.48 -12.96
N ASP A 33 -7.56 18.09 -14.03
CA ASP A 33 -6.40 17.57 -14.76
C ASP A 33 -5.15 17.76 -13.92
N ARG A 34 -4.34 16.69 -13.82
CA ARG A 34 -3.09 16.67 -13.05
C ARG A 34 -1.99 15.96 -13.80
N LEU A 35 -0.81 16.55 -13.76
CA LEU A 35 0.40 15.87 -14.21
C LEU A 35 0.72 14.71 -13.27
N ALA A 36 1.04 13.57 -13.82
CA ALA A 36 1.41 12.39 -13.07
C ALA A 36 2.50 11.60 -13.80
N LEU A 37 3.28 10.84 -13.04
CA LEU A 37 4.10 9.77 -13.56
C LEU A 37 3.31 8.48 -13.36
N SER A 38 2.94 7.82 -14.46
CA SER A 38 2.09 6.63 -14.43
C SER A 38 2.86 5.39 -14.81
N CYS A 39 2.65 4.31 -14.04
CA CYS A 39 3.08 2.97 -14.37
C CYS A 39 1.85 2.15 -14.80
N ILE A 40 1.75 1.88 -16.09
CA ILE A 40 0.65 1.12 -16.69
C ILE A 40 1.13 -0.31 -16.86
N MET A 41 0.42 -1.28 -16.30
CA MET A 41 0.85 -2.68 -16.27
C MET A 41 -0.22 -3.61 -16.82
N THR A 42 0.19 -4.59 -17.62
CA THR A 42 -0.64 -5.74 -17.98
C THR A 42 -0.27 -6.91 -17.08
N ILE A 43 -1.21 -7.36 -16.26
CA ILE A 43 -0.97 -8.42 -15.28
C ILE A 43 -1.80 -9.65 -15.65
N ASN A 44 -1.16 -10.82 -15.71
CA ASN A 44 -1.83 -12.06 -16.03
C ASN A 44 -2.55 -12.67 -14.80
N LYS A 45 -3.31 -13.78 -15.02
CA LYS A 45 -4.06 -14.49 -13.96
C LYS A 45 -3.19 -15.11 -12.86
N LYS A 46 -1.85 -15.15 -13.07
CA LYS A 46 -0.90 -15.63 -12.05
C LYS A 46 -0.34 -14.47 -11.21
N GLY A 47 -0.72 -13.22 -11.50
CA GLY A 47 -0.18 -12.03 -10.85
C GLY A 47 1.23 -11.64 -11.34
N GLU A 48 1.59 -12.01 -12.57
CA GLU A 48 2.85 -11.64 -13.20
C GLU A 48 2.63 -10.44 -14.11
N VAL A 49 3.49 -9.44 -14.01
CA VAL A 49 3.52 -8.32 -14.95
C VAL A 49 4.14 -8.83 -16.25
N ILE A 50 3.35 -8.87 -17.31
CA ILE A 50 3.77 -9.38 -18.62
C ILE A 50 4.14 -8.25 -19.60
N ASP A 51 3.68 -7.04 -19.30
CA ASP A 51 4.01 -5.82 -20.04
C ASP A 51 3.80 -4.62 -19.13
N HIS A 52 4.61 -3.57 -19.28
CA HIS A 52 4.45 -2.33 -18.57
C HIS A 52 4.97 -1.13 -19.34
N LYS A 53 4.46 0.04 -18.99
CA LYS A 53 4.90 1.33 -19.52
C LYS A 53 4.94 2.36 -18.41
N ILE A 54 6.08 3.01 -18.24
CA ILE A 54 6.24 4.17 -17.36
C ILE A 54 6.22 5.42 -18.23
N ALA A 55 5.36 6.38 -17.94
CA ALA A 55 5.19 7.56 -18.78
C ALA A 55 4.73 8.77 -17.98
N GLU A 56 5.14 9.96 -18.44
CA GLU A 56 4.52 11.22 -18.04
C GLU A 56 3.11 11.30 -18.64
N THR A 57 2.15 11.61 -17.81
CA THR A 57 0.73 11.59 -18.18
C THR A 57 -0.01 12.79 -17.62
N VAL A 58 -1.14 13.11 -18.24
CA VAL A 58 -2.17 13.94 -17.63
C VAL A 58 -3.33 13.03 -17.24
N ILE A 59 -3.68 13.03 -15.97
CA ILE A 59 -4.79 12.23 -15.45
C ILE A 59 -5.88 13.15 -14.90
N LYS A 60 -7.11 12.65 -14.94
CA LYS A 60 -8.29 13.29 -14.34
C LYS A 60 -9.01 12.28 -13.47
N THR A 61 -8.95 12.48 -12.16
CA THR A 61 -9.60 11.59 -11.21
C THR A 61 -11.12 11.73 -11.31
N ASN A 62 -11.81 10.66 -11.63
CA ASN A 62 -13.27 10.65 -11.78
C ASN A 62 -13.99 10.76 -10.43
N ARG A 63 -13.50 10.06 -9.41
CA ARG A 63 -14.04 10.05 -8.05
C ARG A 63 -12.95 9.90 -7.00
N ARG A 64 -13.02 10.70 -5.97
CA ARG A 64 -12.18 10.55 -4.78
C ARG A 64 -12.86 9.60 -3.80
N MET A 65 -12.53 8.33 -3.86
CA MET A 65 -13.07 7.31 -2.96
C MET A 65 -12.37 7.31 -1.60
N THR A 66 -13.09 6.86 -0.59
CA THR A 66 -12.54 6.64 0.76
C THR A 66 -12.45 5.15 1.06
N TYR A 67 -11.52 4.75 1.93
CA TYR A 67 -11.43 3.37 2.42
C TYR A 67 -12.74 2.90 3.05
N THR A 68 -13.45 3.78 3.76
CA THR A 68 -14.74 3.48 4.36
C THR A 68 -15.79 3.10 3.32
N ASN A 69 -15.94 3.89 2.25
CA ASN A 69 -16.93 3.62 1.22
C ASN A 69 -16.58 2.36 0.42
N VAL A 70 -15.30 2.17 0.09
CA VAL A 70 -14.87 0.95 -0.61
C VAL A 70 -15.05 -0.31 0.25
N LYS A 71 -14.79 -0.22 1.58
CA LYS A 71 -15.12 -1.30 2.52
C LYS A 71 -16.62 -1.62 2.52
N LYS A 72 -17.48 -0.59 2.60
CA LYS A 72 -18.94 -0.75 2.54
C LYS A 72 -19.40 -1.43 1.25
N ILE A 73 -18.77 -1.12 0.11
CA ILE A 73 -19.07 -1.77 -1.17
C ILE A 73 -18.61 -3.23 -1.17
N LEU A 74 -17.35 -3.48 -0.83
CA LEU A 74 -16.71 -4.80 -1.03
C LEU A 74 -17.00 -5.80 0.08
N ALA A 75 -17.03 -5.36 1.35
CA ALA A 75 -17.20 -6.22 2.52
C ALA A 75 -18.61 -6.16 3.10
N ASP A 76 -19.09 -4.96 3.42
CA ASP A 76 -20.33 -4.78 4.17
C ASP A 76 -21.56 -4.91 3.24
N LYS A 77 -21.37 -4.79 1.92
CA LYS A 77 -22.44 -4.86 0.89
C LYS A 77 -23.59 -3.87 1.16
N ASP A 78 -23.24 -2.66 1.60
CA ASP A 78 -24.18 -1.58 1.88
C ASP A 78 -24.91 -1.14 0.59
N ALA A 79 -26.22 -1.41 0.54
CA ALA A 79 -27.02 -1.17 -0.65
C ALA A 79 -27.09 0.31 -1.06
N ALA A 80 -27.10 1.24 -0.10
CA ALA A 80 -27.16 2.67 -0.38
C ALA A 80 -25.84 3.16 -1.00
N VAL A 81 -24.70 2.72 -0.47
CA VAL A 81 -23.39 3.08 -1.01
C VAL A 81 -23.14 2.41 -2.36
N ILE A 82 -23.60 1.16 -2.55
CA ILE A 82 -23.51 0.47 -3.82
C ILE A 82 -24.31 1.21 -4.90
N GLU A 83 -25.53 1.67 -4.60
CA GLU A 83 -26.33 2.44 -5.57
C GLU A 83 -25.69 3.80 -5.90
N GLU A 84 -25.13 4.49 -4.89
CA GLU A 84 -24.43 5.77 -5.08
C GLU A 84 -23.23 5.64 -6.03
N TYR A 85 -22.47 4.53 -5.94
CA TYR A 85 -21.23 4.29 -6.71
C TYR A 85 -21.37 3.13 -7.71
N LYS A 86 -22.58 2.81 -8.16
CA LYS A 86 -22.87 1.63 -8.98
C LYS A 86 -21.99 1.47 -10.22
N GLU A 87 -21.61 2.59 -10.85
CA GLU A 87 -20.75 2.59 -12.04
C GLU A 87 -19.31 2.12 -11.72
N LEU A 88 -18.86 2.28 -10.46
CA LEU A 88 -17.52 1.93 -10.01
C LEU A 88 -17.44 0.53 -9.36
N VAL A 89 -18.57 -0.04 -8.96
CA VAL A 89 -18.63 -1.34 -8.26
C VAL A 89 -17.93 -2.46 -9.06
N PRO A 90 -18.18 -2.64 -10.37
CA PRO A 90 -17.50 -3.69 -11.13
C PRO A 90 -15.98 -3.54 -11.17
N MET A 91 -15.49 -2.28 -11.19
CA MET A 91 -14.06 -1.99 -11.12
C MET A 91 -13.49 -2.41 -9.77
N PHE A 92 -14.14 -2.05 -8.65
CA PHE A 92 -13.67 -2.43 -7.31
C PHE A 92 -13.67 -3.95 -7.09
N GLU A 93 -14.63 -4.67 -7.65
CA GLU A 93 -14.66 -6.13 -7.60
C GLU A 93 -13.46 -6.73 -8.35
N LYS A 94 -13.13 -6.20 -9.54
CA LYS A 94 -11.94 -6.62 -10.28
C LYS A 94 -10.63 -6.25 -9.57
N MET A 95 -10.57 -5.07 -8.96
CA MET A 95 -9.43 -4.67 -8.15
C MET A 95 -9.24 -5.62 -6.95
N ALA A 96 -10.31 -6.00 -6.28
CA ALA A 96 -10.26 -6.94 -5.16
C ALA A 96 -9.79 -8.35 -5.61
N GLU A 97 -10.26 -8.84 -6.75
CA GLU A 97 -9.82 -10.09 -7.36
C GLU A 97 -8.31 -10.05 -7.66
N LEU A 98 -7.83 -8.98 -8.29
CA LEU A 98 -6.42 -8.80 -8.60
C LEU A 98 -5.57 -8.70 -7.33
N ALA A 99 -5.98 -7.90 -6.34
CA ALA A 99 -5.29 -7.77 -5.07
C ALA A 99 -5.12 -9.13 -4.36
N ALA A 100 -6.16 -9.97 -4.38
CA ALA A 100 -6.10 -11.32 -3.82
C ALA A 100 -5.05 -12.21 -4.53
N ILE A 101 -4.95 -12.11 -5.86
CA ILE A 101 -3.94 -12.83 -6.66
C ILE A 101 -2.53 -12.34 -6.30
N LEU A 102 -2.31 -11.03 -6.26
CA LEU A 102 -1.02 -10.43 -5.92
C LEU A 102 -0.59 -10.81 -4.50
N ARG A 103 -1.51 -10.72 -3.54
CA ARG A 103 -1.25 -11.13 -2.15
C ARG A 103 -0.89 -12.61 -2.04
N LYS A 104 -1.63 -13.49 -2.71
CA LYS A 104 -1.33 -14.92 -2.74
C LYS A 104 0.07 -15.20 -3.30
N LYS A 105 0.45 -14.52 -4.39
CA LYS A 105 1.80 -14.61 -4.99
C LYS A 105 2.87 -14.15 -3.99
N ARG A 106 2.66 -13.02 -3.33
CA ARG A 106 3.57 -12.45 -2.32
C ARG A 106 3.75 -13.38 -1.13
N MET A 107 2.66 -13.93 -0.58
CA MET A 107 2.71 -14.90 0.51
C MET A 107 3.46 -16.19 0.11
N LYS A 108 3.24 -16.69 -1.12
CA LYS A 108 3.97 -17.84 -1.64
C LYS A 108 5.48 -17.59 -1.77
N ARG A 109 5.90 -16.33 -2.04
CA ARG A 109 7.30 -15.91 -2.08
C ARG A 109 7.95 -15.84 -0.69
N GLY A 110 7.18 -15.95 0.40
CA GLY A 110 7.68 -15.93 1.76
C GLY A 110 7.45 -14.60 2.50
N SER A 111 6.59 -13.73 1.98
CA SER A 111 6.21 -12.50 2.71
C SER A 111 5.50 -12.85 4.01
N ILE A 112 5.87 -12.16 5.08
CA ILE A 112 5.20 -12.27 6.37
C ILE A 112 4.19 -11.11 6.47
N ASP A 113 2.92 -11.44 6.72
CA ASP A 113 1.87 -10.44 6.97
C ASP A 113 1.76 -10.22 8.48
N PHE A 114 2.52 -9.25 8.99
CA PHE A 114 2.45 -8.87 10.40
C PHE A 114 1.15 -8.12 10.64
N ASP A 115 0.28 -8.69 11.47
CA ASP A 115 -0.97 -8.06 11.92
C ASP A 115 -0.76 -7.41 13.29
N PHE A 116 0.18 -6.45 13.35
CA PHE A 116 0.36 -5.66 14.57
C PHE A 116 -0.80 -4.65 14.69
N PRO A 117 -1.46 -4.57 15.85
CA PRO A 117 -2.50 -3.60 16.07
C PRO A 117 -1.91 -2.19 16.10
N GLU A 118 -2.16 -1.42 15.04
CA GLU A 118 -1.93 0.02 15.07
C GLU A 118 -3.05 0.69 15.84
N THR A 119 -2.73 1.72 16.62
CA THR A 119 -3.71 2.44 17.42
C THR A 119 -4.06 3.78 16.81
N LYS A 120 -5.35 4.13 16.87
CA LYS A 120 -5.88 5.45 16.52
C LYS A 120 -6.42 6.11 17.77
N VAL A 121 -5.90 7.28 18.11
CA VAL A 121 -6.44 8.12 19.17
C VAL A 121 -7.65 8.87 18.62
N VAL A 122 -8.78 8.78 19.32
CA VAL A 122 -10.01 9.52 19.02
C VAL A 122 -10.02 10.78 19.86
N LEU A 123 -10.21 11.93 19.22
CA LEU A 123 -10.26 13.23 19.88
C LEU A 123 -11.70 13.77 19.91
N ASP A 124 -12.03 14.55 20.93
CA ASP A 124 -13.24 15.39 20.97
C ASP A 124 -13.07 16.65 20.09
N GLU A 125 -14.12 17.46 20.02
CA GLU A 125 -14.12 18.73 19.26
C GLU A 125 -13.10 19.75 19.78
N ALA A 126 -12.68 19.62 21.05
CA ALA A 126 -11.66 20.46 21.67
C ALA A 126 -10.23 19.90 21.49
N GLY A 127 -10.09 18.77 20.77
CA GLY A 127 -8.81 18.12 20.52
C GLY A 127 -8.27 17.30 21.70
N ARG A 128 -9.11 16.93 22.68
CA ARG A 128 -8.69 16.09 23.81
C ARG A 128 -8.92 14.62 23.51
N PRO A 129 -7.99 13.74 23.89
CA PRO A 129 -8.15 12.30 23.71
C PRO A 129 -9.35 11.79 24.53
N ILE A 130 -10.29 11.11 23.88
CA ILE A 130 -11.46 10.49 24.51
C ILE A 130 -11.47 8.97 24.41
N ASP A 131 -10.71 8.40 23.44
CA ASP A 131 -10.67 6.96 23.24
C ASP A 131 -9.41 6.55 22.47
N ILE A 132 -9.00 5.28 22.60
CA ILE A 132 -7.93 4.66 21.81
C ILE A 132 -8.49 3.41 21.18
N LYS A 133 -8.57 3.39 19.84
CA LYS A 133 -9.13 2.27 19.07
C LYS A 133 -8.06 1.63 18.19
N PRO A 134 -8.16 0.32 17.90
CA PRO A 134 -7.33 -0.28 16.88
C PRO A 134 -7.67 0.33 15.52
N TYR A 135 -6.64 0.53 14.69
CA TYR A 135 -6.83 0.92 13.29
C TYR A 135 -7.44 -0.25 12.51
N ASP A 136 -8.53 0.01 11.79
CA ASP A 136 -9.22 -1.01 11.00
C ASP A 136 -8.46 -1.27 9.68
N ARG A 137 -7.61 -2.31 9.67
CA ARG A 137 -6.96 -2.80 8.47
C ARG A 137 -7.93 -3.71 7.71
N ASN A 138 -8.65 -3.14 6.75
CA ASN A 138 -9.74 -3.78 6.03
C ASN A 138 -9.39 -4.11 4.56
N VAL A 139 -10.36 -4.68 3.82
CA VAL A 139 -10.20 -5.07 2.42
C VAL A 139 -9.76 -3.89 1.53
N ALA A 140 -10.24 -2.68 1.79
CA ALA A 140 -9.92 -1.52 0.97
C ALA A 140 -8.47 -1.03 1.19
N THR A 141 -8.00 -1.03 2.44
CA THR A 141 -6.60 -0.68 2.76
C THR A 141 -5.63 -1.71 2.20
N LYS A 142 -5.97 -3.01 2.34
CA LYS A 142 -5.17 -4.12 1.81
C LYS A 142 -5.08 -4.09 0.28
N LEU A 143 -6.15 -3.73 -0.40
CA LEU A 143 -6.20 -3.61 -1.86
C LEU A 143 -5.19 -2.56 -2.36
N ILE A 144 -5.20 -1.37 -1.78
CA ILE A 144 -4.26 -0.31 -2.16
C ILE A 144 -2.82 -0.69 -1.82
N GLU A 145 -2.58 -1.33 -0.67
CA GLU A 145 -1.26 -1.85 -0.29
C GLU A 145 -0.68 -2.78 -1.38
N ASP A 146 -1.45 -3.76 -1.85
CA ASP A 146 -0.99 -4.70 -2.87
C ASP A 146 -0.71 -4.01 -4.21
N PHE A 147 -1.51 -3.01 -4.59
CA PHE A 147 -1.28 -2.22 -5.81
C PHE A 147 -0.07 -1.29 -5.70
N MET A 148 0.16 -0.68 -4.53
CA MET A 148 1.36 0.11 -4.29
C MET A 148 2.61 -0.75 -4.38
N LEU A 149 2.59 -1.95 -3.81
CA LEU A 149 3.73 -2.86 -3.84
C LEU A 149 4.09 -3.31 -5.26
N ILE A 150 3.11 -3.74 -6.07
CA ILE A 150 3.40 -4.16 -7.44
C ILE A 150 3.88 -2.99 -8.31
N ALA A 151 3.37 -1.79 -8.11
CA ALA A 151 3.85 -0.60 -8.81
C ALA A 151 5.30 -0.27 -8.42
N ASN A 152 5.62 -0.30 -7.12
CA ASN A 152 6.96 -0.04 -6.62
C ASN A 152 7.97 -1.08 -7.13
N GLU A 153 7.60 -2.37 -7.11
CA GLU A 153 8.44 -3.46 -7.62
C GLU A 153 8.69 -3.29 -9.12
N THR A 154 7.66 -3.04 -9.92
CA THR A 154 7.78 -2.86 -11.38
C THR A 154 8.66 -1.68 -11.75
N VAL A 155 8.47 -0.52 -11.10
CA VAL A 155 9.28 0.68 -11.36
C VAL A 155 10.73 0.45 -10.95
N ALA A 156 10.97 -0.16 -9.78
CA ALA A 156 12.32 -0.42 -9.30
C ALA A 156 13.07 -1.39 -10.23
N GLU A 157 12.41 -2.46 -10.65
CA GLU A 157 12.98 -3.46 -11.56
C GLU A 157 13.29 -2.87 -12.94
N ASP A 158 12.39 -2.08 -13.50
CA ASP A 158 12.56 -1.46 -14.82
C ASP A 158 13.79 -0.53 -14.85
N TYR A 159 13.91 0.38 -13.89
CA TYR A 159 15.04 1.29 -13.81
C TYR A 159 16.35 0.59 -13.44
N PHE A 160 16.30 -0.52 -12.71
CA PHE A 160 17.46 -1.33 -12.38
C PHE A 160 18.08 -1.96 -13.63
N TRP A 161 17.25 -2.59 -14.46
CA TRP A 161 17.74 -3.25 -15.68
C TRP A 161 18.16 -2.27 -16.78
N GLN A 162 17.62 -1.06 -16.77
CA GLN A 162 18.06 0.02 -17.65
C GLN A 162 19.35 0.70 -17.17
N GLU A 163 19.87 0.34 -15.99
CA GLU A 163 21.07 0.95 -15.39
C GLU A 163 20.96 2.49 -15.23
N ILE A 164 19.74 2.98 -15.10
CA ILE A 164 19.46 4.42 -14.87
C ILE A 164 19.70 4.75 -13.39
N PRO A 165 20.40 5.84 -13.06
CA PRO A 165 20.53 6.29 -11.67
C PRO A 165 19.17 6.51 -11.02
N PHE A 166 18.90 5.75 -9.96
CA PHE A 166 17.60 5.75 -9.26
C PHE A 166 17.80 5.57 -7.76
N VAL A 167 16.87 6.04 -6.94
CA VAL A 167 16.93 5.87 -5.48
C VAL A 167 16.12 4.64 -5.10
N TYR A 168 16.81 3.61 -4.58
CA TYR A 168 16.20 2.38 -4.11
C TYR A 168 16.11 2.34 -2.60
N ARG A 169 15.02 1.75 -2.08
CA ARG A 169 14.95 1.32 -0.70
C ARG A 169 15.35 -0.15 -0.62
N THR A 170 16.49 -0.40 -0.02
CA THR A 170 17.04 -1.76 0.13
C THR A 170 16.97 -2.21 1.59
N HIS A 171 17.03 -3.52 1.80
CA HIS A 171 17.17 -4.15 3.10
C HIS A 171 18.34 -5.12 3.05
N ASP A 172 19.19 -5.07 4.06
CA ASP A 172 20.29 -6.01 4.20
C ASP A 172 19.78 -7.42 4.56
N LYS A 173 20.67 -8.40 4.40
CA LYS A 173 20.40 -9.76 4.85
C LYS A 173 20.16 -9.75 6.36
N PRO A 174 19.28 -10.62 6.88
CA PRO A 174 19.07 -10.73 8.32
C PRO A 174 20.38 -11.07 9.06
N ASP A 175 20.54 -10.51 10.25
CA ASP A 175 21.65 -10.82 11.14
C ASP A 175 21.63 -12.30 11.55
N SER A 176 22.74 -13.01 11.35
CA SER A 176 22.84 -14.45 11.58
C SER A 176 22.58 -14.86 13.03
N GLU A 177 23.01 -14.03 14.01
CA GLU A 177 22.76 -14.30 15.44
C GLU A 177 21.28 -14.14 15.78
N LYS A 178 20.60 -13.12 15.19
CA LYS A 178 19.16 -12.93 15.39
C LYS A 178 18.36 -14.07 14.77
N ILE A 179 18.77 -14.55 13.60
CA ILE A 179 18.16 -15.71 12.96
C ILE A 179 18.36 -16.98 13.79
N ALA A 180 19.54 -17.22 14.34
CA ALA A 180 19.79 -18.35 15.23
C ALA A 180 18.92 -18.29 16.49
N LYS A 181 18.81 -17.11 17.12
CA LYS A 181 17.92 -16.89 18.28
C LYS A 181 16.45 -17.14 17.92
N LEU A 182 16.01 -16.64 16.76
CA LEU A 182 14.64 -16.91 16.26
C LEU A 182 14.42 -18.41 16.05
N SER A 183 15.35 -19.10 15.39
CA SER A 183 15.26 -20.55 15.15
C SER A 183 15.12 -21.32 16.47
N THR A 184 15.95 -20.99 17.47
CA THR A 184 15.86 -21.61 18.80
C THR A 184 14.49 -21.33 19.44
N PHE A 185 13.99 -20.12 19.34
CA PHE A 185 12.71 -19.74 19.92
C PHE A 185 11.55 -20.49 19.28
N ILE A 186 11.45 -20.52 17.94
CA ILE A 186 10.35 -21.17 17.24
C ILE A 186 10.37 -22.70 17.33
N ASN A 187 11.55 -23.30 17.51
CA ASN A 187 11.69 -24.74 17.75
C ASN A 187 10.90 -25.20 18.99
N ASN A 188 10.79 -24.33 20.01
CA ASN A 188 9.99 -24.63 21.21
C ASN A 188 8.50 -24.80 20.91
N PHE A 189 8.04 -24.28 19.76
CA PHE A 189 6.64 -24.37 19.28
C PHE A 189 6.48 -25.39 18.16
N GLY A 190 7.51 -26.20 17.88
CA GLY A 190 7.47 -27.24 16.84
C GLY A 190 7.70 -26.73 15.41
N TYR A 191 8.13 -25.48 15.25
CA TYR A 191 8.48 -24.93 13.94
C TYR A 191 9.99 -25.03 13.69
N THR A 192 10.36 -25.31 12.45
CA THR A 192 11.76 -25.39 12.02
C THR A 192 12.02 -24.32 10.97
N LEU A 193 13.09 -23.54 11.18
CA LEU A 193 13.57 -22.57 10.19
C LEU A 193 14.71 -23.22 9.39
N HIS A 194 14.55 -23.34 8.09
CA HIS A 194 15.63 -23.76 7.19
C HIS A 194 16.41 -22.51 6.73
N ILE A 195 17.64 -22.42 7.19
CA ILE A 195 18.55 -21.35 6.78
C ILE A 195 19.42 -21.94 5.66
N GLY A 196 19.13 -21.57 4.41
CA GLY A 196 20.02 -21.87 3.29
C GLY A 196 21.29 -21.06 3.39
N ALA A 197 22.44 -21.65 2.99
CA ALA A 197 23.74 -20.97 3.07
C ALA A 197 23.83 -19.74 2.16
N ASP A 198 23.00 -19.63 1.11
CA ASP A 198 23.11 -18.58 0.09
C ASP A 198 21.83 -17.84 -0.27
N GLU A 199 20.66 -18.21 0.25
CA GLU A 199 19.40 -17.59 -0.15
C GLU A 199 18.48 -17.39 1.06
N VAL A 200 18.49 -16.16 1.59
CA VAL A 200 17.35 -15.63 2.33
C VAL A 200 16.58 -14.76 1.32
N HIS A 201 15.67 -15.36 0.62
CA HIS A 201 14.66 -14.66 -0.17
C HIS A 201 13.45 -14.37 0.68
#